data_dc743236a05f9a9ecba96a729cc196a1
#
_entry.id   dc743236a05f9a9ecba96a729cc196a1
#
_cell.length_a   1.000
_cell.length_b   1.000
_cell.length_c   1.000
_cell.angle_alpha   90.00
_cell.angle_beta   90.00
_cell.angle_gamma   90.00
#
_symmetry.space_group_name_H-M   'P 1'
#
loop_
_entity.id
_entity.type
_entity.pdbx_description
1 polymer ?
#
loop_
_entity_poly.entity_id
_entity_poly.type
_entity_poly.pdbx_seq_one_letter_code
_entity_poly.pdbx_strand_id
1 'polypeptide(L)'
;MLPEDIEKYKDRSAEGWDTARERKWQRMRRTGLVNCALAPLEPNMWTRWNTPDEELVAKIGRGEVTRAVPWSTLTPEQKSLQRTKMAIHAAMITRMDVEIGKTLNQLEAMGASRDTVILFLSDNGASSEQLIRGDGHDRTAPLGSARSFLGLGPGWSTCSNTPFRLHKSWVN
;
A
#
# COMPACT_ATOMS: atom_id res chain seq x y z
N MET A 1 5.52 11.75 -7.25
CA MET A 1 6.25 10.53 -7.70
C MET A 1 6.64 10.72 -9.16
N LEU A 2 7.78 10.21 -9.57
CA LEU A 2 8.20 10.30 -10.97
C LEU A 2 7.37 9.35 -11.83
N PRO A 3 6.87 9.78 -13.00
CA PRO A 3 6.05 8.95 -13.87
C PRO A 3 6.74 7.66 -14.32
N GLU A 4 8.03 7.71 -14.60
CA GLU A 4 8.83 6.54 -14.98
C GLU A 4 8.94 5.47 -13.89
N ASP A 5 8.90 5.87 -12.62
CA ASP A 5 8.89 4.92 -11.51
C ASP A 5 7.54 4.21 -11.39
N ILE A 6 6.43 4.92 -11.66
CA ILE A 6 5.09 4.34 -11.66
C ILE A 6 4.92 3.34 -12.81
N GLU A 7 5.41 3.69 -14.00
CA GLU A 7 5.29 2.85 -15.19
C GLU A 7 5.92 1.46 -15.00
N LYS A 8 7.00 1.33 -14.24
CA LYS A 8 7.62 0.05 -13.89
C LYS A 8 6.66 -0.93 -13.22
N TYR A 9 5.63 -0.43 -12.55
CA TYR A 9 4.72 -1.22 -11.70
C TYR A 9 3.29 -1.29 -12.22
N LYS A 10 2.97 -0.64 -13.33
CA LYS A 10 1.63 -0.46 -13.88
C LYS A 10 0.81 -1.75 -13.95
N ASP A 11 1.43 -2.85 -14.39
CA ASP A 11 0.72 -4.11 -14.60
C ASP A 11 1.00 -5.18 -13.53
N ARG A 12 1.89 -4.88 -12.58
CA ARG A 12 2.31 -5.87 -11.58
C ARG A 12 1.22 -6.26 -10.57
N SER A 13 0.19 -5.45 -10.44
CA SER A 13 -0.95 -5.68 -9.52
C SER A 13 -2.22 -6.11 -10.25
N ALA A 14 -2.14 -6.52 -11.52
CA ALA A 14 -3.29 -6.90 -12.34
C ALA A 14 -4.11 -8.06 -11.74
N GLU A 15 -3.46 -8.97 -11.04
CA GLU A 15 -4.05 -10.13 -10.36
C GLU A 15 -4.91 -9.76 -9.13
N GLY A 16 -4.75 -8.55 -8.60
CA GLY A 16 -5.46 -8.06 -7.41
C GLY A 16 -4.91 -8.55 -6.08
N TRP A 17 -5.49 -8.02 -5.00
CA TRP A 17 -4.99 -8.27 -3.64
C TRP A 17 -5.22 -9.69 -3.14
N ASP A 18 -6.27 -10.39 -3.56
CA ASP A 18 -6.51 -11.76 -3.11
C ASP A 18 -5.37 -12.69 -3.55
N THR A 19 -5.06 -12.68 -4.83
CA THR A 19 -3.97 -13.48 -5.40
C THR A 19 -2.61 -13.05 -4.85
N ALA A 20 -2.39 -11.74 -4.72
CA ALA A 20 -1.14 -11.21 -4.18
C ALA A 20 -0.94 -11.62 -2.71
N ARG A 21 -2.00 -11.60 -1.89
CA ARG A 21 -1.98 -12.07 -0.49
C ARG A 21 -1.62 -13.54 -0.40
N GLU A 22 -2.31 -14.38 -1.16
CA GLU A 22 -2.09 -15.83 -1.18
C GLU A 22 -0.64 -16.15 -1.59
N ARG A 23 -0.16 -15.56 -2.68
CA ARG A 23 1.21 -15.74 -3.15
C ARG A 23 2.25 -15.30 -2.12
N LYS A 24 2.04 -14.15 -1.47
CA LYS A 24 2.92 -13.64 -0.41
C LYS A 24 2.96 -14.60 0.76
N TRP A 25 1.81 -15.04 1.26
CA TRP A 25 1.69 -15.98 2.37
C TRP A 25 2.36 -17.32 2.07
N GLN A 26 2.12 -17.91 0.90
CA GLN A 26 2.75 -19.15 0.48
C GLN A 26 4.27 -19.03 0.44
N ARG A 27 4.79 -17.89 -0.06
CA ARG A 27 6.22 -17.63 -0.05
C ARG A 27 6.77 -17.56 1.37
N MET A 28 6.12 -16.84 2.27
CA MET A 28 6.53 -16.73 3.68
C MET A 28 6.52 -18.09 4.39
N ARG A 29 5.54 -18.92 4.11
CA ARG A 29 5.52 -20.31 4.62
C ARG A 29 6.67 -21.17 4.08
N ARG A 30 6.92 -21.12 2.78
CA ARG A 30 8.03 -21.90 2.18
C ARG A 30 9.40 -21.51 2.71
N THR A 31 9.57 -20.25 3.07
CA THR A 31 10.84 -19.75 3.64
C THR A 31 10.93 -19.95 5.16
N GLY A 32 9.91 -20.52 5.79
CA GLY A 32 9.87 -20.73 7.24
C GLY A 32 9.64 -19.44 8.05
N LEU A 33 9.32 -18.32 7.39
CA LEU A 33 9.14 -17.05 8.05
C LEU A 33 7.87 -17.00 8.91
N VAL A 34 6.82 -17.73 8.50
CA VAL A 34 5.55 -17.83 9.24
C VAL A 34 5.02 -19.26 9.24
N ASN A 35 4.33 -19.64 10.31
CA ASN A 35 3.63 -20.92 10.44
C ASN A 35 2.17 -20.71 10.91
N CYS A 36 1.47 -19.77 10.29
CA CYS A 36 0.08 -19.47 10.60
C CYS A 36 -0.80 -19.59 9.34
N ALA A 37 -2.10 -19.64 9.54
CA ALA A 37 -3.07 -19.52 8.45
C ALA A 37 -3.07 -18.09 7.88
N LEU A 38 -3.46 -17.97 6.61
CA LEU A 38 -3.76 -16.67 6.03
C LEU A 38 -5.06 -16.14 6.63
N ALA A 39 -5.02 -14.94 7.19
CA ALA A 39 -6.21 -14.28 7.71
C ALA A 39 -7.23 -14.03 6.59
N PRO A 40 -8.55 -14.19 6.84
CA PRO A 40 -9.58 -13.90 5.84
C PRO A 40 -9.64 -12.41 5.49
N LEU A 41 -10.28 -12.07 4.38
CA LEU A 41 -10.78 -10.73 4.15
C LEU A 41 -11.95 -10.45 5.10
N GLU A 42 -12.01 -9.24 5.63
CA GLU A 42 -13.05 -8.83 6.57
C GLU A 42 -13.76 -7.57 6.07
N PRO A 43 -14.62 -7.69 5.05
CA PRO A 43 -15.25 -6.53 4.41
C PRO A 43 -16.21 -5.76 5.32
N ASN A 44 -16.65 -6.36 6.41
CA ASN A 44 -17.53 -5.72 7.41
C ASN A 44 -16.76 -4.99 8.51
N MET A 45 -15.42 -5.10 8.51
CA MET A 45 -14.57 -4.42 9.48
C MET A 45 -13.94 -3.18 8.86
N TRP A 46 -14.21 -2.04 9.43
CA TRP A 46 -13.60 -0.76 9.05
C TRP A 46 -13.29 0.09 10.28
N THR A 47 -12.43 1.03 10.11
CA THR A 47 -12.12 2.03 11.14
C THR A 47 -13.18 3.14 11.14
N ARG A 48 -13.50 3.69 12.31
CA ARG A 48 -14.55 4.75 12.45
C ARG A 48 -14.24 6.04 11.69
N TRP A 49 -13.00 6.26 11.33
CA TRP A 49 -12.56 7.43 10.56
C TRP A 49 -12.48 7.17 9.05
N ASN A 50 -12.93 6.01 8.60
CA ASN A 50 -13.07 5.80 7.16
C ASN A 50 -14.15 6.73 6.62
N THR A 51 -13.83 7.34 5.50
CA THR A 51 -14.74 8.24 4.82
C THR A 51 -15.96 7.48 4.28
N PRO A 52 -17.20 7.98 4.44
CA PRO A 52 -18.38 7.35 3.85
C PRO A 52 -18.27 7.20 2.32
N ASP A 53 -18.92 6.19 1.76
CA ASP A 53 -18.88 5.86 0.32
C ASP A 53 -19.22 7.06 -0.57
N GLU A 54 -20.26 7.80 -0.23
CA GLU A 54 -20.70 8.98 -0.99
C GLU A 54 -19.63 10.08 -1.00
N GLU A 55 -18.99 10.31 0.13
CA GLU A 55 -17.92 11.30 0.26
C GLU A 55 -16.67 10.86 -0.50
N LEU A 56 -16.32 9.55 -0.48
CA LEU A 56 -15.22 9.02 -1.28
C LEU A 56 -15.45 9.17 -2.78
N VAL A 57 -16.66 8.88 -3.24
CA VAL A 57 -17.03 9.09 -4.64
C VAL A 57 -16.93 10.56 -5.02
N ALA A 58 -17.35 11.46 -4.14
CA ALA A 58 -17.27 12.91 -4.37
C ALA A 58 -15.81 13.39 -4.41
N LYS A 59 -14.96 12.93 -3.50
CA LYS A 59 -13.57 13.39 -3.35
C LYS A 59 -12.57 12.69 -4.27
N ILE A 60 -12.78 11.40 -4.56
CA ILE A 60 -11.84 10.58 -5.32
C ILE A 60 -12.44 10.16 -6.66
N GLY A 61 -13.64 9.60 -6.65
CA GLY A 61 -14.32 9.07 -7.82
C GLY A 61 -14.84 7.64 -7.59
N ARG A 62 -15.59 7.14 -8.57
CA ARG A 62 -16.25 5.83 -8.52
C ARG A 62 -15.30 4.63 -8.50
N GLY A 63 -14.03 4.85 -8.81
CA GLY A 63 -13.01 3.81 -8.73
C GLY A 63 -12.53 3.50 -7.32
N GLU A 64 -12.92 4.27 -6.30
CA GLU A 64 -12.49 4.01 -4.93
C GLU A 64 -13.30 2.88 -4.30
N VAL A 65 -12.68 2.19 -3.33
CA VAL A 65 -13.22 1.04 -2.62
C VAL A 65 -13.07 1.27 -1.12
N THR A 66 -14.20 1.25 -0.40
CA THR A 66 -14.24 1.55 1.03
C THR A 66 -13.92 0.37 1.92
N ARG A 67 -13.91 -0.85 1.37
CA ARG A 67 -13.80 -2.10 2.13
C ARG A 67 -12.90 -3.11 1.43
N ALA A 68 -12.33 -4.03 2.21
CA ALA A 68 -11.56 -5.16 1.71
C ALA A 68 -12.49 -6.26 1.17
N VAL A 69 -13.16 -5.99 0.05
CA VAL A 69 -14.00 -6.97 -0.65
C VAL A 69 -13.17 -7.85 -1.59
N PRO A 70 -13.66 -9.02 -2.00
CA PRO A 70 -12.98 -9.86 -2.99
C PRO A 70 -12.71 -9.09 -4.30
N TRP A 71 -11.51 -9.17 -4.83
CA TRP A 71 -11.11 -8.49 -6.07
C TRP A 71 -12.03 -8.78 -7.26
N SER A 72 -12.56 -10.01 -7.31
CA SER A 72 -13.46 -10.42 -8.37
C SER A 72 -14.75 -9.61 -8.42
N THR A 73 -15.20 -9.04 -7.30
CA THR A 73 -16.44 -8.25 -7.20
C THR A 73 -16.29 -6.81 -7.68
N LEU A 74 -15.06 -6.34 -7.90
CA LEU A 74 -14.79 -4.97 -8.32
C LEU A 74 -15.15 -4.73 -9.78
N THR A 75 -15.67 -3.54 -10.04
CA THR A 75 -15.88 -3.05 -11.41
C THR A 75 -14.55 -2.82 -12.15
N PRO A 76 -14.55 -2.76 -13.49
CA PRO A 76 -13.34 -2.41 -14.24
C PRO A 76 -12.73 -1.06 -13.82
N GLU A 77 -13.55 -0.06 -13.51
CA GLU A 77 -13.11 1.25 -13.05
C GLU A 77 -12.41 1.16 -11.68
N GLN A 78 -13.00 0.42 -10.74
CA GLN A 78 -12.39 0.16 -9.45
C GLN A 78 -11.06 -0.57 -9.58
N LYS A 79 -11.01 -1.63 -10.36
CA LYS A 79 -9.76 -2.37 -10.64
C LYS A 79 -8.68 -1.47 -11.22
N SER A 80 -9.05 -0.57 -12.13
CA SER A 80 -8.11 0.38 -12.75
C SER A 80 -7.50 1.33 -11.71
N LEU A 81 -8.33 1.98 -10.91
CA LEU A 81 -7.84 2.89 -9.86
C LEU A 81 -7.00 2.15 -8.82
N GLN A 82 -7.45 0.99 -8.35
CA GLN A 82 -6.73 0.23 -7.33
C GLN A 82 -5.36 -0.26 -7.83
N ARG A 83 -5.24 -0.68 -9.10
CA ARG A 83 -3.94 -1.01 -9.71
C ARG A 83 -3.01 0.19 -9.77
N THR A 84 -3.54 1.35 -10.16
CA THR A 84 -2.76 2.59 -10.20
C THR A 84 -2.25 2.98 -8.81
N LYS A 85 -3.09 2.90 -7.79
CA LYS A 85 -2.68 3.16 -6.39
C LYS A 85 -1.54 2.24 -5.95
N MET A 86 -1.62 0.95 -6.24
CA MET A 86 -0.55 0.01 -5.90
C MET A 86 0.72 0.26 -6.72
N ALA A 87 0.62 0.63 -7.98
CA ALA A 87 1.79 1.01 -8.79
C ALA A 87 2.51 2.24 -8.22
N ILE A 88 1.76 3.25 -7.80
CA ILE A 88 2.31 4.44 -7.12
C ILE A 88 2.99 4.05 -5.81
N HIS A 89 2.36 3.22 -5.00
CA HIS A 89 2.93 2.75 -3.73
C HIS A 89 4.24 1.99 -3.94
N ALA A 90 4.27 1.06 -4.89
CA ALA A 90 5.49 0.32 -5.23
C ALA A 90 6.61 1.25 -5.76
N ALA A 91 6.25 2.25 -6.56
CA ALA A 91 7.18 3.28 -7.02
C ALA A 91 7.76 4.11 -5.85
N MET A 92 6.92 4.44 -4.85
CA MET A 92 7.38 5.14 -3.64
C MET A 92 8.40 4.31 -2.86
N ILE A 93 8.15 3.02 -2.69
CA ILE A 93 9.09 2.09 -2.02
C ILE A 93 10.42 2.05 -2.78
N THR A 94 10.38 1.93 -4.10
CA THR A 94 11.60 1.94 -4.93
C THR A 94 12.38 3.24 -4.76
N ARG A 95 11.70 4.38 -4.74
CA ARG A 95 12.36 5.67 -4.55
C ARG A 95 12.97 5.78 -3.16
N MET A 96 12.27 5.32 -2.14
CA MET A 96 12.79 5.26 -0.77
C MET A 96 14.06 4.39 -0.70
N ASP A 97 14.06 3.23 -1.33
CA ASP A 97 15.22 2.33 -1.38
C ASP A 97 16.44 3.01 -2.02
N VAL A 98 16.24 3.73 -3.13
CA VAL A 98 17.29 4.53 -3.78
C VAL A 98 17.87 5.60 -2.82
N GLU A 99 17.03 6.30 -2.07
CA GLU A 99 17.50 7.35 -1.15
C GLU A 99 18.18 6.74 0.09
N ILE A 100 17.74 5.60 0.58
CA ILE A 100 18.46 4.84 1.61
C ILE A 100 19.84 4.43 1.10
N GLY A 101 19.93 3.93 -0.13
CA GLY A 101 21.22 3.59 -0.76
C GLY A 101 22.21 4.76 -0.79
N LYS A 102 21.74 5.97 -1.09
CA LYS A 102 22.59 7.18 -1.04
C LYS A 102 23.11 7.45 0.38
N THR A 103 22.27 7.29 1.40
CA THR A 103 22.66 7.45 2.80
C THR A 103 23.72 6.43 3.21
N LEU A 104 23.55 5.17 2.81
CA LEU A 104 24.52 4.11 3.09
C LEU A 104 25.87 4.38 2.39
N ASN A 105 25.86 4.81 1.14
CA ASN A 105 27.05 5.19 0.42
C ASN A 105 27.78 6.38 1.08
N GLN A 106 27.04 7.33 1.64
CA GLN A 106 27.61 8.44 2.38
C GLN A 106 28.31 7.98 3.67
N LEU A 107 27.71 7.05 4.41
CA LEU A 107 28.33 6.45 5.61
C LEU A 107 29.63 5.72 5.25
N GLU A 108 29.65 5.01 4.14
CA GLU A 108 30.84 4.32 3.65
C GLU A 108 31.93 5.31 3.26
N ALA A 109 31.60 6.36 2.51
CA ALA A 109 32.54 7.42 2.12
C ALA A 109 33.16 8.16 3.32
N MET A 110 32.43 8.25 4.42
CA MET A 110 32.91 8.83 5.68
C MET A 110 33.76 7.85 6.52
N GLY A 111 33.88 6.59 6.11
CA GLY A 111 34.54 5.55 6.89
C GLY A 111 33.78 5.12 8.14
N ALA A 112 32.51 5.52 8.30
CA ALA A 112 31.70 5.31 9.49
C ALA A 112 30.89 4.00 9.49
N SER A 113 30.86 3.24 8.38
CA SER A 113 30.01 2.06 8.22
C SER A 113 30.23 0.97 9.27
N ARG A 114 31.49 0.81 9.74
CA ARG A 114 31.82 -0.22 10.74
C ARG A 114 31.41 0.14 12.17
N ASP A 115 31.24 1.44 12.44
CA ASP A 115 30.91 1.96 13.76
C ASP A 115 29.45 2.45 13.83
N THR A 116 28.63 2.10 12.83
CA THR A 116 27.23 2.52 12.73
C THR A 116 26.31 1.31 12.73
N VAL A 117 25.35 1.29 13.65
CA VAL A 117 24.25 0.32 13.63
C VAL A 117 23.10 0.90 12.80
N ILE A 118 22.64 0.13 11.81
CA ILE A 118 21.55 0.54 10.93
C ILE A 118 20.33 -0.33 11.22
N LEU A 119 19.22 0.30 11.62
CA LEU A 119 17.93 -0.34 11.88
C LEU A 119 16.91 0.12 10.84
N PHE A 120 16.35 -0.82 10.08
CA PHE A 120 15.26 -0.58 9.15
C PHE A 120 14.03 -1.37 9.59
N LEU A 121 12.97 -0.66 9.97
CA LEU A 121 11.74 -1.27 10.49
C LEU A 121 10.52 -0.42 10.12
N SER A 122 9.34 -1.04 10.16
CA SER A 122 8.06 -0.33 10.11
C SER A 122 7.57 -0.08 11.53
N ASP A 123 7.06 1.12 11.80
CA ASP A 123 6.52 1.52 13.11
C ASP A 123 5.14 0.92 13.40
N ASN A 124 4.40 0.53 12.36
CA ASN A 124 3.06 -0.07 12.46
C ASN A 124 2.71 -0.86 11.20
N GLY A 125 1.54 -1.51 11.20
CA GLY A 125 0.98 -2.17 10.03
C GLY A 125 0.53 -1.19 8.95
N ALA A 126 0.16 -1.71 7.78
CA ALA A 126 -0.29 -0.89 6.65
C ALA A 126 -1.54 -0.08 7.00
N SER A 127 -1.60 1.18 6.56
CA SER A 127 -2.77 2.04 6.72
C SER A 127 -3.87 1.69 5.70
N SER A 128 -5.11 1.67 6.16
CA SER A 128 -6.30 1.48 5.30
C SER A 128 -6.91 2.78 4.80
N GLU A 129 -6.32 3.91 5.13
CA GLU A 129 -6.82 5.22 4.70
C GLU A 129 -6.87 5.32 3.18
N GLN A 130 -7.93 5.94 2.65
CA GLN A 130 -8.09 6.24 1.22
C GLN A 130 -7.61 7.64 0.88
N LEU A 131 -7.81 8.60 1.80
CA LEU A 131 -7.28 9.96 1.72
C LEU A 131 -6.33 10.18 2.88
N ILE A 132 -5.21 10.84 2.61
CA ILE A 132 -4.34 11.33 3.68
C ILE A 132 -5.10 12.42 4.42
N ARG A 133 -5.07 12.39 5.75
CA ARG A 133 -5.73 13.38 6.58
C ARG A 133 -5.24 14.79 6.25
N GLY A 134 -6.17 15.70 6.19
CA GLY A 134 -5.95 17.09 5.86
C GLY A 134 -6.48 17.45 4.48
N ASP A 135 -6.50 18.71 4.21
CA ASP A 135 -6.99 19.27 2.96
C ASP A 135 -5.91 19.23 1.88
N GLY A 136 -6.32 19.36 0.65
CA GLY A 136 -5.44 19.58 -0.48
C GLY A 136 -5.41 18.47 -1.53
N HIS A 137 -6.17 17.37 -1.34
CA HIS A 137 -6.35 16.42 -2.43
C HIS A 137 -7.10 17.08 -3.59
N ASP A 138 -6.45 17.14 -4.72
CA ASP A 138 -7.04 17.63 -5.96
C ASP A 138 -7.45 16.43 -6.82
N ARG A 139 -8.76 16.21 -6.90
CA ARG A 139 -9.38 15.16 -7.69
C ARG A 139 -9.02 15.21 -9.17
N THR A 140 -8.70 16.39 -9.70
CA THR A 140 -8.36 16.59 -11.12
C THR A 140 -6.88 16.43 -11.41
N ALA A 141 -6.05 16.38 -10.36
CA ALA A 141 -4.63 16.19 -10.51
C ALA A 141 -4.28 14.76 -10.96
N PRO A 142 -3.25 14.59 -11.79
CA PRO A 142 -2.76 13.26 -12.14
C PRO A 142 -2.42 12.46 -10.89
N LEU A 143 -2.84 11.19 -10.87
CA LEU A 143 -2.57 10.28 -9.76
C LEU A 143 -1.06 10.14 -9.52
N GLY A 144 -0.65 10.20 -8.27
CA GLY A 144 0.76 10.18 -7.88
C GLY A 144 1.50 11.51 -8.01
N SER A 145 0.84 12.57 -8.45
CA SER A 145 1.39 13.93 -8.45
C SER A 145 1.40 14.54 -7.04
N ALA A 146 2.07 15.69 -6.90
CA ALA A 146 2.18 16.40 -5.62
C ALA A 146 0.86 16.91 -5.04
N ARG A 147 -0.22 16.92 -5.82
CA ARG A 147 -1.56 17.33 -5.38
C ARG A 147 -2.53 16.14 -5.23
N SER A 148 -2.07 14.91 -5.47
CA SER A 148 -2.86 13.69 -5.35
C SER A 148 -2.49 12.97 -4.05
N PHE A 149 -3.34 13.10 -3.02
CA PHE A 149 -3.10 12.56 -1.66
C PHE A 149 -3.92 11.29 -1.41
N LEU A 150 -3.82 10.31 -2.29
CA LEU A 150 -4.51 9.04 -2.13
C LEU A 150 -3.70 8.06 -1.27
N GLY A 151 -4.35 7.48 -0.27
CA GLY A 151 -3.86 6.34 0.48
C GLY A 151 -4.17 5.02 -0.22
N LEU A 152 -3.57 3.94 0.29
CA LEU A 152 -3.65 2.62 -0.32
C LEU A 152 -5.06 2.01 -0.28
N GLY A 153 -5.81 2.31 0.78
CA GLY A 153 -7.14 1.78 1.01
C GLY A 153 -7.14 0.38 1.63
N PRO A 154 -8.32 -0.12 2.04
CA PRO A 154 -8.44 -1.33 2.85
C PRO A 154 -8.02 -2.61 2.12
N GLY A 155 -8.30 -2.75 0.83
CA GLY A 155 -7.94 -3.95 0.08
C GLY A 155 -6.44 -4.17 0.02
N TRP A 156 -5.69 -3.18 -0.41
CA TRP A 156 -4.23 -3.27 -0.50
C TRP A 156 -3.54 -3.22 0.85
N SER A 157 -4.11 -2.56 1.86
CA SER A 157 -3.54 -2.60 3.21
C SER A 157 -3.59 -4.00 3.80
N THR A 158 -4.66 -4.78 3.57
CA THR A 158 -4.69 -6.20 3.98
C THR A 158 -3.66 -7.04 3.24
N CYS A 159 -3.39 -6.74 1.96
CA CYS A 159 -2.33 -7.39 1.21
C CYS A 159 -0.95 -7.05 1.79
N SER A 160 -0.71 -5.79 2.11
CA SER A 160 0.55 -5.35 2.71
C SER A 160 0.76 -5.95 4.10
N ASN A 161 -0.30 -6.14 4.88
CA ASN A 161 -0.26 -6.68 6.24
C ASN A 161 -0.26 -8.22 6.33
N THR A 162 -0.37 -8.91 5.18
CA THR A 162 -0.35 -10.38 5.12
C THR A 162 0.85 -10.96 5.89
N PRO A 163 0.67 -11.99 6.71
CA PRO A 163 -0.51 -12.89 6.80
C PRO A 163 -1.54 -12.47 7.85
N PHE A 164 -1.30 -11.38 8.56
CA PHE A 164 -2.09 -10.94 9.70
C PHE A 164 -3.44 -10.35 9.29
N ARG A 165 -4.34 -10.30 10.29
CA ARG A 165 -5.66 -9.69 10.14
C ARG A 165 -5.55 -8.17 9.98
N LEU A 166 -6.51 -7.64 9.26
CA LEU A 166 -6.80 -6.21 9.20
C LEU A 166 -5.56 -5.35 8.82
N HIS A 167 -5.35 -4.27 9.51
CA HIS A 167 -4.38 -3.23 9.19
C HIS A 167 -4.04 -2.42 10.44
N LYS A 168 -3.21 -1.39 10.31
CA LYS A 168 -2.89 -0.41 11.35
C LYS A 168 -4.13 0.01 12.14
N SER A 169 -3.99 0.22 13.46
CA SER A 169 -5.02 0.61 14.43
C SER A 169 -5.86 -0.52 15.00
N TRP A 170 -5.66 -1.74 14.57
CA TRP A 170 -6.24 -2.90 15.22
C TRP A 170 -5.19 -3.54 16.13
N VAL A 171 -5.62 -3.83 17.36
CA VAL A 171 -4.84 -4.57 18.36
C VAL A 171 -5.53 -5.91 18.57
N ASN A 172 -4.83 -6.98 18.27
CA ASN A 172 -5.32 -8.37 18.44
C ASN A 172 -4.36 -9.13 19.34
#